data_1211e8257fa22f786c2a7b0182b35191
#
_entry.id   1211e8257fa22f786c2a7b0182b35191
#
_cell.length_a   1.000
_cell.length_b   1.000
_cell.length_c   1.000
_cell.angle_alpha   90.00
_cell.angle_beta   90.00
_cell.angle_gamma   90.00
#
_symmetry.space_group_name_H-M   'P 1'
#
loop_
_entity.id
_entity.type
_entity.pdbx_description
1 polymer ?
#
loop_
_entity_poly.entity_id
_entity_poly.type
_entity_poly.pdbx_seq_one_letter_code
_entity_poly.pdbx_strand_id
1 'polypeptide(L)'
;MKLLMFELSGDRRLGALRPGHEQELVDLSPVAHDLLALIDAGEEGLDEARRSIIKPAGAVHPLESVRLLPPLDPPRGNIIGIGRNYQKHAEETAAGNHAAEPPTVFTKAITSITGPTDDIAVDPAISDKIDWEVELAVVIGRRGANIDRQNGFDHVFGYMVINDVSARDIQMGWGGQYFKGKSLDRSSPIGPWVVTRDEIPEPQRLGLALRVNGQLKQDGNTRDMIYPVDALVEWTSKGMTLLPGAVIATGTPDGVGFARTPPEFLKPGDVMETEVEGIGALTNRIVAAKARA
;
A
#
# COMPACT_ATOMS: atom_id res chain seq x y z
N MET A 1 6.19 15.51 -2.72
CA MET A 1 6.59 15.39 -1.29
C MET A 1 6.48 13.94 -0.85
N LYS A 2 7.35 13.49 0.08
CA LYS A 2 7.25 12.18 0.74
C LYS A 2 6.68 12.41 2.15
N LEU A 3 5.37 12.17 2.31
CA LEU A 3 4.60 12.44 3.52
C LEU A 3 4.46 11.18 4.36
N LEU A 4 4.72 11.24 5.66
CA LEU A 4 4.78 10.09 6.54
C LEU A 4 4.09 10.37 7.89
N MET A 5 3.64 9.31 8.54
CA MET A 5 3.27 9.35 9.96
C MET A 5 4.41 8.75 10.78
N PHE A 6 4.74 9.37 11.89
CA PHE A 6 5.78 8.88 12.78
C PHE A 6 5.37 9.01 14.25
N GLU A 7 6.01 8.20 15.08
CA GLU A 7 5.88 8.27 16.52
C GLU A 7 7.17 8.81 17.13
N LEU A 8 7.04 9.81 17.98
CA LEU A 8 8.11 10.38 18.78
C LEU A 8 7.63 10.56 20.22
N SER A 9 8.30 9.90 21.16
CA SER A 9 7.95 9.95 22.61
C SER A 9 6.50 9.56 22.91
N GLY A 10 5.91 8.66 22.12
CA GLY A 10 4.53 8.18 22.27
C GLY A 10 3.48 9.01 21.51
N ASP A 11 3.85 10.16 20.94
CA ASP A 11 2.97 10.99 20.14
C ASP A 11 3.02 10.61 18.66
N ARG A 12 1.85 10.45 18.04
CA ARG A 12 1.72 10.28 16.58
C ARG A 12 1.73 11.63 15.89
N ARG A 13 2.56 11.80 14.88
CA ARG A 13 2.76 13.09 14.19
C ARG A 13 2.83 12.90 12.69
N LEU A 14 2.39 13.93 11.95
CA LEU A 14 2.63 14.04 10.53
C LEU A 14 4.02 14.63 10.29
N GLY A 15 4.71 14.10 9.29
CA GLY A 15 6.00 14.61 8.84
C GLY A 15 6.18 14.48 7.34
N ALA A 16 7.27 15.05 6.84
CA ALA A 16 7.72 14.87 5.48
C ALA A 16 9.22 14.71 5.43
N LEU A 17 9.72 13.87 4.50
CA LEU A 17 11.16 13.83 4.22
C LEU A 17 11.61 15.16 3.64
N ARG A 18 12.80 15.60 4.06
CA ARG A 18 13.39 16.85 3.60
C ARG A 18 14.11 16.63 2.25
N PRO A 19 13.71 17.31 1.17
CA PRO A 19 14.36 17.16 -0.14
C PRO A 19 15.85 17.45 -0.07
N GLY A 20 16.65 16.54 -0.64
CA GLY A 20 18.12 16.64 -0.58
C GLY A 20 18.76 16.23 0.77
N HIS A 21 17.95 15.89 1.76
CA HIS A 21 18.36 15.40 3.08
C HIS A 21 17.45 14.23 3.49
N GLU A 22 17.43 13.17 2.71
CA GLU A 22 16.46 12.05 2.86
C GLU A 22 16.58 11.25 4.17
N GLN A 23 17.61 11.54 4.97
CA GLN A 23 17.77 11.01 6.35
C GLN A 23 17.18 11.94 7.42
N GLU A 24 16.52 13.04 7.00
CA GLU A 24 15.88 14.00 7.88
C GLU A 24 14.39 14.10 7.53
N LEU A 25 13.57 14.22 8.55
CA LEU A 25 12.15 14.55 8.41
C LEU A 25 11.84 15.90 9.08
N VAL A 26 10.92 16.63 8.50
CA VAL A 26 10.34 17.85 9.09
C VAL A 26 9.02 17.46 9.74
N ASP A 27 8.84 17.83 11.02
CA ASP A 27 7.57 17.71 11.74
C ASP A 27 6.56 18.70 11.16
N LEU A 28 5.46 18.18 10.60
CA LEU A 28 4.36 18.94 10.01
C LEU A 28 3.13 19.05 10.93
N SER A 29 3.25 18.70 12.23
CA SER A 29 2.14 18.84 13.19
C SER A 29 1.59 20.28 13.30
N PRO A 30 2.39 21.35 13.08
CA PRO A 30 1.83 22.70 12.99
C PRO A 30 0.92 22.93 11.77
N VAL A 31 1.02 22.09 10.72
CA VAL A 31 0.22 22.19 9.48
C VAL A 31 -1.03 21.31 9.59
N ALA A 32 -0.86 20.04 9.98
CA ALA A 32 -1.96 19.11 10.13
C ALA A 32 -1.59 18.03 11.17
N HIS A 33 -2.59 17.52 11.90
CA HIS A 33 -2.37 16.51 12.94
C HIS A 33 -2.11 15.10 12.36
N ASP A 34 -2.59 14.83 11.15
CA ASP A 34 -2.34 13.58 10.42
C ASP A 34 -2.46 13.79 8.90
N LEU A 35 -2.19 12.72 8.15
CA LEU A 35 -2.22 12.77 6.68
C LEU A 35 -3.64 12.95 6.14
N LEU A 36 -4.68 12.42 6.79
CA LEU A 36 -6.06 12.62 6.35
C LEU A 36 -6.48 14.07 6.47
N ALA A 37 -6.10 14.74 7.58
CA ALA A 37 -6.35 16.15 7.76
C ALA A 37 -5.63 17.00 6.70
N LEU A 38 -4.40 16.62 6.32
CA LEU A 38 -3.69 17.30 5.24
C LEU A 38 -4.37 17.10 3.88
N ILE A 39 -4.83 15.87 3.58
CA ILE A 39 -5.58 15.57 2.36
C ILE A 39 -6.87 16.40 2.30
N ASP A 40 -7.59 16.53 3.41
CA ASP A 40 -8.82 17.30 3.49
C ASP A 40 -8.60 18.80 3.34
N ALA A 41 -7.45 19.32 3.77
CA ALA A 41 -7.07 20.71 3.57
C ALA A 41 -6.77 21.05 2.10
N GLY A 42 -6.66 20.05 1.22
CA GLY A 42 -6.47 20.23 -0.22
C GLY A 42 -5.20 21.00 -0.58
N GLU A 43 -5.25 21.80 -1.67
CA GLU A 43 -4.08 22.52 -2.17
C GLU A 43 -3.54 23.56 -1.17
N GLU A 44 -4.39 24.18 -0.39
CA GLU A 44 -3.96 25.16 0.63
C GLU A 44 -3.09 24.50 1.70
N GLY A 45 -3.51 23.32 2.20
CA GLY A 45 -2.73 22.54 3.15
C GLY A 45 -1.44 22.00 2.55
N LEU A 46 -1.48 21.56 1.29
CA LEU A 46 -0.28 21.10 0.58
C LEU A 46 0.73 22.22 0.37
N ASP A 47 0.29 23.43 0.06
CA ASP A 47 1.16 24.59 -0.09
C ASP A 47 1.79 25.01 1.24
N GLU A 48 1.05 24.92 2.34
CA GLU A 48 1.60 25.15 3.67
C GLU A 48 2.64 24.09 4.04
N ALA A 49 2.36 22.82 3.75
CA ALA A 49 3.32 21.73 3.94
C ALA A 49 4.59 21.95 3.12
N ARG A 50 4.48 22.33 1.83
CA ARG A 50 5.65 22.66 0.97
C ARG A 50 6.49 23.78 1.57
N ARG A 51 5.84 24.87 2.03
CA ARG A 51 6.55 25.99 2.70
C ARG A 51 7.27 25.52 3.96
N SER A 52 6.60 24.69 4.78
CA SER A 52 7.15 24.18 6.03
C SER A 52 8.30 23.20 5.82
N ILE A 53 8.35 22.45 4.71
CA ILE A 53 9.48 21.59 4.36
C ILE A 53 10.71 22.40 3.97
N ILE A 54 10.52 23.49 3.21
CA ILE A 54 11.61 24.37 2.75
C ILE A 54 12.15 25.21 3.91
N LYS A 55 11.24 25.78 4.71
CA LYS A 55 11.55 26.58 5.91
C LYS A 55 10.81 25.97 7.10
N PRO A 56 11.42 25.01 7.81
CA PRO A 56 10.75 24.27 8.87
C PRO A 56 10.08 25.18 9.90
N ALA A 57 8.75 25.02 10.02
CA ALA A 57 7.96 25.61 11.09
C ALA A 57 7.95 24.70 12.33
N GLY A 58 8.09 23.37 12.12
CA GLY A 58 8.26 22.35 13.16
C GLY A 58 9.72 21.93 13.33
N ALA A 59 9.95 21.00 14.25
CA ALA A 59 11.26 20.43 14.47
C ALA A 59 11.71 19.57 13.27
N VAL A 60 13.03 19.46 13.12
CA VAL A 60 13.66 18.51 12.16
C VAL A 60 14.27 17.38 12.98
N HIS A 61 13.97 16.15 12.57
CA HIS A 61 14.43 14.95 13.26
C HIS A 61 15.22 14.05 12.30
N PRO A 62 16.27 13.35 12.77
CA PRO A 62 16.84 12.23 12.01
C PRO A 62 15.78 11.15 11.80
N LEU A 63 15.67 10.61 10.59
CA LEU A 63 14.68 9.58 10.25
C LEU A 63 14.83 8.32 11.13
N GLU A 64 16.07 7.95 11.46
CA GLU A 64 16.39 6.81 12.32
C GLU A 64 15.99 7.00 13.80
N SER A 65 15.73 8.25 14.23
CA SER A 65 15.36 8.56 15.63
C SER A 65 13.87 8.40 15.92
N VAL A 66 13.05 8.10 14.90
CA VAL A 66 11.60 7.98 15.01
C VAL A 66 11.13 6.60 14.57
N ARG A 67 9.97 6.19 15.07
CA ARG A 67 9.29 5.00 14.55
C ARG A 67 8.32 5.42 13.46
N LEU A 68 8.48 4.86 12.26
CA LEU A 68 7.50 5.06 11.18
C LEU A 68 6.21 4.31 11.48
N LEU A 69 5.10 4.96 11.22
CA LEU A 69 3.75 4.42 11.34
C LEU A 69 3.12 4.23 9.96
N PRO A 70 2.05 3.44 9.82
CA PRO A 70 1.27 3.44 8.58
C PRO A 70 0.86 4.88 8.24
N PRO A 71 1.09 5.35 7.00
CA PRO A 71 0.74 6.73 6.63
C PRO A 71 -0.75 7.05 6.76
N LEU A 72 -1.59 6.03 6.58
CA LEU A 72 -3.04 6.10 6.72
C LEU A 72 -3.51 4.96 7.64
N ASP A 73 -3.89 5.29 8.88
CA ASP A 73 -4.36 4.31 9.88
C ASP A 73 -5.41 4.93 10.82
N PRO A 74 -6.71 4.71 10.52
CA PRO A 74 -7.24 4.03 9.34
C PRO A 74 -7.34 4.94 8.10
N PRO A 75 -7.32 4.37 6.87
CA PRO A 75 -7.78 5.10 5.67
C PRO A 75 -9.29 5.30 5.71
N ARG A 76 -9.83 6.05 4.76
CA ARG A 76 -11.28 6.21 4.65
C ARG A 76 -11.94 5.02 3.98
N GLY A 77 -12.36 4.10 4.81
CA GLY A 77 -12.95 2.82 4.42
C GLY A 77 -11.92 1.71 4.28
N ASN A 78 -12.38 0.53 3.93
CA ASN A 78 -11.53 -0.61 3.64
C ASN A 78 -10.65 -0.31 2.42
N ILE A 79 -9.47 -0.94 2.35
CA ILE A 79 -8.64 -0.89 1.15
C ILE A 79 -9.38 -1.59 0.01
N ILE A 80 -9.51 -0.93 -1.13
CA ILE A 80 -10.07 -1.50 -2.36
C ILE A 80 -8.94 -2.27 -3.03
N GLY A 81 -9.08 -3.59 -3.15
CA GLY A 81 -8.08 -4.44 -3.79
C GLY A 81 -8.48 -4.80 -5.22
N ILE A 82 -7.50 -4.89 -6.09
CA ILE A 82 -7.67 -5.28 -7.50
C ILE A 82 -6.98 -6.63 -7.72
N GLY A 83 -7.76 -7.65 -8.05
CA GLY A 83 -7.22 -8.97 -8.36
C GLY A 83 -6.84 -9.10 -9.83
N ARG A 84 -5.73 -9.85 -10.09
CA ARG A 84 -5.32 -10.28 -11.44
C ARG A 84 -5.06 -9.13 -12.42
N ASN A 85 -4.44 -8.08 -11.95
CA ASN A 85 -4.17 -6.88 -12.76
C ASN A 85 -2.86 -6.91 -13.54
N TYR A 86 -2.12 -8.03 -13.52
CA TYR A 86 -0.91 -8.24 -14.31
C TYR A 86 -1.05 -9.48 -15.16
N GLN A 87 -0.73 -9.37 -16.46
CA GLN A 87 -0.95 -10.45 -17.42
C GLN A 87 -0.27 -11.77 -17.00
N LYS A 88 1.01 -11.71 -16.65
CA LYS A 88 1.76 -12.90 -16.22
C LYS A 88 1.21 -13.50 -14.91
N HIS A 89 0.77 -12.67 -13.97
CA HIS A 89 0.13 -13.14 -12.75
C HIS A 89 -1.23 -13.82 -13.04
N ALA A 90 -2.00 -13.30 -13.97
CA ALA A 90 -3.24 -13.94 -14.41
C ALA A 90 -2.96 -15.32 -15.07
N GLU A 91 -1.88 -15.43 -15.85
CA GLU A 91 -1.44 -16.68 -16.47
C GLU A 91 -0.94 -17.70 -15.44
N GLU A 92 -0.05 -17.32 -14.50
CA GLU A 92 0.49 -18.23 -13.48
C GLU A 92 -0.60 -18.81 -12.57
N THR A 93 -1.70 -18.06 -12.37
CA THR A 93 -2.85 -18.49 -11.55
C THR A 93 -3.94 -19.20 -12.35
N ALA A 94 -3.67 -19.58 -13.61
CA ALA A 94 -4.58 -20.24 -14.54
C ALA A 94 -5.92 -19.50 -14.76
N ALA A 95 -5.91 -18.17 -14.59
CA ALA A 95 -7.11 -17.35 -14.64
C ALA A 95 -7.50 -16.88 -16.05
N GLY A 96 -6.69 -17.18 -17.07
CA GLY A 96 -6.97 -16.82 -18.47
C GLY A 96 -6.64 -15.36 -18.82
N ASN A 97 -6.99 -14.94 -20.04
CA ASN A 97 -6.81 -13.56 -20.50
C ASN A 97 -8.04 -12.70 -20.12
N HIS A 98 -7.87 -11.74 -19.23
CA HIS A 98 -8.94 -10.91 -18.67
C HIS A 98 -9.02 -9.48 -19.25
N ALA A 99 -8.24 -9.14 -20.28
CA ALA A 99 -8.16 -7.77 -20.82
C ALA A 99 -9.48 -7.18 -21.33
N ALA A 100 -10.52 -8.00 -21.53
CA ALA A 100 -11.85 -7.59 -21.99
C ALA A 100 -12.93 -7.63 -20.91
N GLU A 101 -12.60 -8.03 -19.68
CA GLU A 101 -13.53 -8.17 -18.56
C GLU A 101 -13.35 -7.03 -17.55
N PRO A 102 -14.38 -6.66 -16.77
CA PRO A 102 -14.17 -5.75 -15.63
C PRO A 102 -13.12 -6.29 -14.66
N PRO A 103 -12.33 -5.42 -13.99
CA PRO A 103 -11.37 -5.86 -12.99
C PRO A 103 -12.06 -6.63 -11.85
N THR A 104 -11.40 -7.65 -11.32
CA THR A 104 -11.82 -8.27 -10.06
C THR A 104 -11.60 -7.28 -8.93
N VAL A 105 -12.67 -6.83 -8.29
CA VAL A 105 -12.59 -5.89 -7.16
C VAL A 105 -12.95 -6.63 -5.87
N PHE A 106 -12.09 -6.50 -4.87
CA PHE A 106 -12.32 -7.02 -3.52
C PHE A 106 -11.95 -5.95 -2.48
N THR A 107 -11.96 -6.27 -1.21
CA THR A 107 -11.60 -5.33 -0.15
C THR A 107 -10.77 -6.00 0.93
N LYS A 108 -9.96 -5.20 1.65
CA LYS A 108 -9.26 -5.59 2.87
C LYS A 108 -9.78 -4.76 4.03
N ALA A 109 -10.02 -5.42 5.17
CA ALA A 109 -10.46 -4.72 6.37
C ALA A 109 -9.43 -3.70 6.85
N ILE A 110 -9.88 -2.58 7.40
CA ILE A 110 -9.00 -1.57 8.01
C ILE A 110 -8.14 -2.14 9.15
N THR A 111 -8.61 -3.17 9.86
CA THR A 111 -7.86 -3.84 10.92
C THR A 111 -6.66 -4.65 10.41
N SER A 112 -6.60 -4.92 9.10
CA SER A 112 -5.45 -5.60 8.50
C SER A 112 -4.22 -4.71 8.36
N ILE A 113 -4.37 -3.38 8.45
CA ILE A 113 -3.29 -2.43 8.24
C ILE A 113 -2.20 -2.57 9.31
N THR A 114 -0.95 -2.51 8.88
CA THR A 114 0.21 -2.46 9.75
C THR A 114 1.30 -1.55 9.17
N GLY A 115 2.29 -1.22 9.97
CA GLY A 115 3.33 -0.25 9.62
C GLY A 115 4.43 -0.82 8.71
N PRO A 116 5.24 0.07 8.16
CA PRO A 116 6.27 -0.29 7.19
C PRO A 116 7.37 -1.20 7.75
N THR A 117 7.53 -1.23 9.07
CA THR A 117 8.55 -2.03 9.77
C THR A 117 7.98 -2.88 10.90
N ASP A 118 6.66 -2.98 10.99
CA ASP A 118 5.99 -3.77 12.03
C ASP A 118 6.10 -5.28 11.75
N ASP A 119 6.12 -6.07 12.82
CA ASP A 119 6.02 -7.53 12.72
C ASP A 119 4.61 -7.95 12.26
N ILE A 120 4.53 -9.01 11.44
CA ILE A 120 3.27 -9.66 11.04
C ILE A 120 3.16 -10.98 11.79
N ALA A 121 2.16 -11.08 12.66
CA ALA A 121 1.91 -12.28 13.43
C ALA A 121 1.07 -13.29 12.63
N VAL A 122 1.56 -14.53 12.51
CA VAL A 122 0.86 -15.62 11.84
C VAL A 122 0.54 -16.74 12.83
N ASP A 123 -0.66 -17.30 12.71
CA ASP A 123 -1.14 -18.43 13.52
C ASP A 123 -1.43 -19.61 12.58
N PRO A 124 -0.62 -20.68 12.62
CA PRO A 124 -0.85 -21.86 11.76
C PRO A 124 -2.20 -22.55 12.02
N ALA A 125 -2.83 -22.34 13.19
CA ALA A 125 -4.18 -22.83 13.44
C ALA A 125 -5.26 -22.06 12.65
N ILE A 126 -4.94 -20.86 12.16
CA ILE A 126 -5.81 -20.05 11.30
C ILE A 126 -5.49 -20.31 9.84
N SER A 127 -4.21 -20.20 9.45
CA SER A 127 -3.72 -20.48 8.10
C SER A 127 -2.21 -20.78 8.12
N ASP A 128 -1.80 -21.83 7.43
CA ASP A 128 -0.41 -22.19 7.15
C ASP A 128 0.02 -21.81 5.71
N LYS A 129 -0.85 -21.09 4.98
CA LYS A 129 -0.64 -20.69 3.58
C LYS A 129 -0.62 -19.18 3.42
N ILE A 130 0.20 -18.53 4.25
CA ILE A 130 0.41 -17.08 4.19
C ILE A 130 1.36 -16.75 3.03
N ASP A 131 0.93 -15.88 2.14
CA ASP A 131 1.61 -15.54 0.91
C ASP A 131 1.81 -14.03 0.78
N TRP A 132 2.73 -13.60 -0.07
CA TRP A 132 3.14 -12.23 -0.33
C TRP A 132 2.62 -11.70 -1.66
N GLU A 133 2.38 -10.38 -1.74
CA GLU A 133 2.01 -9.68 -2.96
C GLU A 133 2.48 -8.22 -2.91
N VAL A 134 3.60 -7.87 -3.61
CA VAL A 134 4.00 -6.47 -3.77
C VAL A 134 3.04 -5.74 -4.70
N GLU A 135 2.56 -4.58 -4.27
CA GLU A 135 1.68 -3.75 -5.07
C GLU A 135 1.99 -2.25 -4.93
N LEU A 136 1.72 -1.51 -5.98
CA LEU A 136 1.52 -0.07 -5.89
C LEU A 136 0.16 0.19 -5.21
N ALA A 137 0.11 1.09 -4.25
CA ALA A 137 -1.14 1.59 -3.69
C ALA A 137 -1.38 3.04 -4.11
N VAL A 138 -2.59 3.33 -4.55
CA VAL A 138 -3.05 4.67 -4.94
C VAL A 138 -3.86 5.26 -3.79
N VAL A 139 -3.52 6.48 -3.38
CA VAL A 139 -4.29 7.25 -2.39
C VAL A 139 -5.16 8.25 -3.12
N ILE A 140 -6.45 8.25 -2.86
CA ILE A 140 -7.40 9.21 -3.43
C ILE A 140 -7.30 10.55 -2.70
N GLY A 141 -7.24 11.63 -3.45
CA GLY A 141 -7.16 13.00 -2.92
C GLY A 141 -8.43 13.82 -3.08
N ARG A 142 -9.23 13.50 -4.10
CA ARG A 142 -10.43 14.23 -4.43
C ARG A 142 -11.64 13.32 -4.49
N ARG A 143 -12.72 13.70 -3.78
CA ARG A 143 -13.99 12.99 -3.82
C ARG A 143 -14.53 12.89 -5.26
N GLY A 144 -15.01 11.70 -5.67
CA GLY A 144 -15.66 11.52 -6.96
C GLY A 144 -16.43 10.21 -7.05
N ALA A 145 -17.40 10.17 -7.97
CA ALA A 145 -18.12 8.97 -8.37
C ALA A 145 -18.34 9.04 -9.88
N ASN A 146 -18.36 7.89 -10.57
CA ASN A 146 -18.49 7.80 -12.02
C ASN A 146 -17.45 8.69 -12.74
N ILE A 147 -16.21 8.58 -12.30
CA ILE A 147 -15.09 9.37 -12.82
C ILE A 147 -14.72 8.84 -14.19
N ASP A 148 -14.70 9.72 -15.19
CA ASP A 148 -14.19 9.37 -16.52
C ASP A 148 -12.69 9.11 -16.46
N ARG A 149 -12.21 8.13 -17.20
CA ARG A 149 -10.81 7.71 -17.22
C ARG A 149 -9.83 8.87 -17.45
N GLN A 150 -10.15 9.79 -18.38
CA GLN A 150 -9.32 10.97 -18.68
C GLN A 150 -9.10 11.89 -17.48
N ASN A 151 -9.98 11.85 -16.48
CA ASN A 151 -9.92 12.64 -15.25
C ASN A 151 -9.40 11.81 -14.05
N GLY A 152 -9.08 10.52 -14.26
CA GLY A 152 -8.72 9.60 -13.17
C GLY A 152 -7.57 10.11 -12.31
N PHE A 153 -6.50 10.60 -12.93
CA PHE A 153 -5.35 11.14 -12.19
C PHE A 153 -5.66 12.41 -11.39
N ASP A 154 -6.69 13.19 -11.75
CA ASP A 154 -7.08 14.39 -10.99
C ASP A 154 -7.68 14.07 -9.61
N HIS A 155 -8.03 12.81 -9.40
CA HIS A 155 -8.51 12.30 -8.12
C HIS A 155 -7.42 11.63 -7.28
N VAL A 156 -6.20 11.48 -7.81
CA VAL A 156 -5.09 10.85 -7.10
C VAL A 156 -4.31 11.87 -6.28
N PHE A 157 -4.15 11.61 -4.99
CA PHE A 157 -3.27 12.37 -4.08
C PHE A 157 -1.81 11.96 -4.22
N GLY A 158 -1.57 10.65 -4.25
CA GLY A 158 -0.23 10.10 -4.32
C GLY A 158 -0.23 8.58 -4.26
N TYR A 159 0.96 8.04 -4.01
CA TYR A 159 1.26 6.62 -4.09
C TYR A 159 2.06 6.14 -2.89
N MET A 160 1.88 4.88 -2.51
CA MET A 160 2.68 4.22 -1.48
C MET A 160 2.87 2.74 -1.83
N VAL A 161 3.71 2.05 -1.09
CA VAL A 161 3.86 0.60 -1.17
C VAL A 161 2.79 -0.07 -0.31
N ILE A 162 2.26 -1.18 -0.78
CA ILE A 162 1.48 -2.13 0.02
C ILE A 162 1.96 -3.56 -0.26
N ASN A 163 1.95 -4.40 0.76
CA ASN A 163 2.01 -5.84 0.57
C ASN A 163 0.63 -6.42 0.89
N ASP A 164 -0.06 -6.93 -0.14
CA ASP A 164 -1.38 -7.55 0.01
C ASP A 164 -1.24 -9.00 0.51
N VAL A 165 -0.70 -9.14 1.74
CA VAL A 165 -0.52 -10.45 2.35
C VAL A 165 -1.83 -11.23 2.41
N SER A 166 -1.77 -12.50 2.02
CA SER A 166 -2.91 -13.35 1.72
C SER A 166 -2.83 -14.70 2.43
N ALA A 167 -3.91 -15.10 3.09
CA ALA A 167 -4.11 -16.48 3.55
C ALA A 167 -4.82 -17.26 2.43
N ARG A 168 -4.05 -18.02 1.64
CA ARG A 168 -4.54 -18.62 0.38
C ARG A 168 -5.60 -19.69 0.56
N ASP A 169 -5.50 -20.49 1.59
CA ASP A 169 -6.49 -21.52 1.96
C ASP A 169 -7.85 -20.89 2.31
N ILE A 170 -7.83 -19.76 3.02
CA ILE A 170 -9.04 -19.00 3.35
C ILE A 170 -9.56 -18.28 2.10
N GLN A 171 -8.69 -17.59 1.35
CA GLN A 171 -9.05 -16.88 0.13
C GLN A 171 -9.75 -17.77 -0.89
N MET A 172 -9.22 -18.97 -1.11
CA MET A 172 -9.72 -19.89 -2.12
C MET A 172 -10.80 -20.83 -1.58
N GLY A 173 -10.75 -21.18 -0.29
CA GLY A 173 -11.60 -22.22 0.31
C GLY A 173 -12.89 -21.71 0.93
N TRP A 174 -13.00 -20.41 1.26
CA TRP A 174 -14.16 -19.86 1.98
C TRP A 174 -15.15 -19.18 1.02
N GLY A 175 -15.81 -19.95 0.17
CA GLY A 175 -16.92 -19.48 -0.67
C GLY A 175 -16.54 -18.53 -1.80
N GLY A 176 -15.28 -18.41 -2.15
CA GLY A 176 -14.79 -17.62 -3.29
C GLY A 176 -14.76 -16.11 -3.07
N GLN A 177 -15.04 -15.61 -1.86
CA GLN A 177 -14.90 -14.19 -1.51
C GLN A 177 -13.51 -13.94 -0.90
N TYR A 178 -12.71 -13.09 -1.53
CA TYR A 178 -11.32 -12.84 -1.12
C TYR A 178 -11.18 -12.16 0.23
N PHE A 179 -12.20 -11.40 0.63
CA PHE A 179 -12.17 -10.51 1.81
C PHE A 179 -11.53 -11.15 3.05
N LYS A 180 -11.98 -12.34 3.46
CA LYS A 180 -11.50 -12.96 4.70
C LYS A 180 -10.03 -13.38 4.64
N GLY A 181 -9.60 -13.99 3.51
CA GLY A 181 -8.22 -14.41 3.29
C GLY A 181 -7.25 -13.23 3.09
N LYS A 182 -7.77 -12.05 2.77
CA LYS A 182 -7.03 -10.79 2.58
C LYS A 182 -7.09 -9.85 3.79
N SER A 183 -7.74 -10.24 4.90
CA SER A 183 -8.08 -9.34 6.02
C SER A 183 -7.72 -9.92 7.38
N LEU A 184 -6.63 -10.71 7.47
CA LEU A 184 -6.10 -11.06 8.78
C LEU A 184 -5.59 -9.78 9.47
N ASP A 185 -5.80 -9.68 10.78
CA ASP A 185 -5.40 -8.49 11.52
C ASP A 185 -3.91 -8.19 11.35
N ARG A 186 -3.57 -6.91 11.09
CA ARG A 186 -2.21 -6.40 10.95
C ARG A 186 -1.35 -7.15 9.92
N SER A 187 -1.96 -7.66 8.85
CA SER A 187 -1.28 -8.41 7.79
C SER A 187 -1.02 -7.60 6.52
N SER A 188 -1.43 -6.33 6.47
CA SER A 188 -1.28 -5.48 5.28
C SER A 188 -0.36 -4.31 5.57
N PRO A 189 0.97 -4.49 5.46
CA PRO A 189 1.90 -3.39 5.65
C PRO A 189 1.77 -2.37 4.52
N ILE A 190 1.73 -1.09 4.88
CA ILE A 190 1.63 0.06 3.99
C ILE A 190 2.66 1.13 4.33
N GLY A 191 3.09 1.88 3.34
CA GLY A 191 4.01 2.99 3.49
C GLY A 191 5.22 2.91 2.54
N PRO A 192 6.45 3.24 2.99
CA PRO A 192 6.80 3.83 4.28
C PRO A 192 6.27 5.26 4.43
N TRP A 193 5.92 5.90 3.32
CA TRP A 193 5.31 7.22 3.16
C TRP A 193 4.38 7.24 1.95
N VAL A 194 3.60 8.31 1.83
CA VAL A 194 2.88 8.64 0.60
C VAL A 194 3.72 9.64 -0.18
N VAL A 195 4.06 9.29 -1.42
CA VAL A 195 4.69 10.20 -2.38
C VAL A 195 3.60 10.91 -3.15
N THR A 196 3.55 12.23 -3.09
CA THR A 196 2.52 13.01 -3.80
C THR A 196 2.63 12.85 -5.32
N ARG A 197 1.50 12.92 -6.01
CA ARG A 197 1.38 12.65 -7.45
C ARG A 197 2.37 13.43 -8.32
N ASP A 198 2.66 14.67 -7.95
CA ASP A 198 3.60 15.55 -8.67
C ASP A 198 5.04 15.01 -8.72
N GLU A 199 5.44 14.18 -7.74
CA GLU A 199 6.76 13.53 -7.73
C GLU A 199 6.79 12.18 -8.47
N ILE A 200 5.63 11.62 -8.81
CA ILE A 200 5.48 10.38 -9.61
C ILE A 200 4.61 10.67 -10.84
N PRO A 201 5.13 11.37 -11.85
CA PRO A 201 4.35 11.75 -13.02
C PRO A 201 3.98 10.56 -13.91
N GLU A 202 4.75 9.47 -13.86
CA GLU A 202 4.56 8.26 -14.67
C GLU A 202 4.36 7.01 -13.79
N PRO A 203 3.23 6.87 -13.06
CA PRO A 203 3.00 5.74 -12.15
C PRO A 203 2.92 4.38 -12.87
N GLN A 204 2.83 4.38 -14.21
CA GLN A 204 2.85 3.16 -15.05
C GLN A 204 4.25 2.75 -15.51
N ARG A 205 5.32 3.20 -14.83
CA ARG A 205 6.71 2.86 -15.18
C ARG A 205 7.57 2.53 -13.96
N LEU A 206 6.95 2.15 -12.86
CA LEU A 206 7.64 1.85 -11.62
C LEU A 206 7.99 0.37 -11.55
N GLY A 207 9.23 0.06 -11.16
CA GLY A 207 9.64 -1.29 -10.80
C GLY A 207 9.00 -1.70 -9.48
N LEU A 208 8.61 -2.99 -9.37
CA LEU A 208 8.14 -3.61 -8.13
C LEU A 208 9.03 -4.81 -7.84
N ALA A 209 9.56 -4.88 -6.61
CA ALA A 209 10.37 -6.01 -6.17
C ALA A 209 9.91 -6.49 -4.80
N LEU A 210 9.87 -7.81 -4.61
CA LEU A 210 9.68 -8.41 -3.31
C LEU A 210 10.74 -9.47 -3.07
N ARG A 211 11.35 -9.40 -1.89
CA ARG A 211 12.31 -10.40 -1.42
C ARG A 211 11.81 -11.06 -0.14
N VAL A 212 12.08 -12.34 -0.02
CA VAL A 212 11.91 -13.09 1.22
C VAL A 212 13.28 -13.63 1.62
N ASN A 213 13.76 -13.27 2.80
CA ASN A 213 15.10 -13.62 3.30
C ASN A 213 16.21 -13.24 2.30
N GLY A 214 16.11 -12.07 1.67
CA GLY A 214 17.03 -11.56 0.66
C GLY A 214 16.89 -12.21 -0.73
N GLN A 215 16.05 -13.25 -0.89
CA GLN A 215 15.82 -13.91 -2.19
C GLN A 215 14.70 -13.20 -2.96
N LEU A 216 14.99 -12.76 -4.16
CA LEU A 216 14.00 -12.13 -5.05
C LEU A 216 12.88 -13.13 -5.39
N LYS A 217 11.66 -12.74 -5.08
CA LYS A 217 10.44 -13.55 -5.29
C LYS A 217 9.53 -12.95 -6.36
N GLN A 218 9.37 -11.65 -6.37
CA GLN A 218 8.63 -10.93 -7.42
C GLN A 218 9.53 -9.84 -8.00
N ASP A 219 9.47 -9.67 -9.33
CA ASP A 219 10.20 -8.65 -10.11
C ASP A 219 9.30 -8.23 -11.27
N GLY A 220 8.59 -7.13 -11.10
CA GLY A 220 7.59 -6.64 -12.03
C GLY A 220 7.71 -5.16 -12.32
N ASN A 221 6.84 -4.67 -13.19
CA ASN A 221 6.75 -3.24 -13.51
C ASN A 221 5.30 -2.83 -13.72
N THR A 222 4.90 -1.67 -13.22
CA THR A 222 3.52 -1.16 -13.36
C THR A 222 3.06 -0.95 -14.80
N ARG A 223 3.97 -0.89 -15.77
CA ARG A 223 3.63 -0.88 -17.21
C ARG A 223 2.92 -2.16 -17.68
N ASP A 224 3.10 -3.27 -16.92
CA ASP A 224 2.53 -4.57 -17.25
C ASP A 224 1.12 -4.76 -16.64
N MET A 225 0.56 -3.71 -16.03
CA MET A 225 -0.82 -3.69 -15.56
C MET A 225 -1.79 -3.83 -16.73
N ILE A 226 -2.80 -4.69 -16.57
CA ILE A 226 -3.92 -4.84 -17.52
C ILE A 226 -4.78 -3.56 -17.48
N TYR A 227 -5.10 -3.08 -16.29
CA TYR A 227 -5.83 -1.84 -16.05
C TYR A 227 -4.88 -0.83 -15.37
N PRO A 228 -4.42 0.21 -16.08
CA PRO A 228 -3.59 1.25 -15.51
C PRO A 228 -4.35 2.08 -14.46
N VAL A 229 -3.62 2.87 -13.68
CA VAL A 229 -4.17 3.60 -12.52
C VAL A 229 -5.40 4.45 -12.87
N ASP A 230 -5.38 5.16 -13.99
CA ASP A 230 -6.52 5.96 -14.46
C ASP A 230 -7.78 5.11 -14.71
N ALA A 231 -7.60 3.93 -15.32
CA ALA A 231 -8.68 2.98 -15.53
C ALA A 231 -9.19 2.37 -14.21
N LEU A 232 -8.29 2.12 -13.25
CA LEU A 232 -8.71 1.61 -11.93
C LEU A 232 -9.55 2.64 -11.16
N VAL A 233 -9.20 3.93 -11.24
CA VAL A 233 -10.01 5.01 -10.66
C VAL A 233 -11.39 5.08 -11.35
N GLU A 234 -11.44 4.98 -12.68
CA GLU A 234 -12.70 4.90 -13.42
C GLU A 234 -13.53 3.72 -12.95
N TRP A 235 -12.99 2.49 -13.00
CA TRP A 235 -13.73 1.26 -12.68
C TRP A 235 -14.25 1.24 -11.24
N THR A 236 -13.40 1.60 -10.27
CA THR A 236 -13.77 1.57 -8.85
C THR A 236 -14.76 2.68 -8.48
N SER A 237 -14.81 3.76 -9.25
CA SER A 237 -15.77 4.85 -9.01
C SER A 237 -17.14 4.65 -9.66
N LYS A 238 -17.31 3.65 -10.53
CA LYS A 238 -18.61 3.38 -11.19
C LYS A 238 -19.66 2.96 -10.16
N GLY A 239 -20.67 3.82 -9.96
CA GLY A 239 -21.73 3.61 -8.97
C GLY A 239 -21.28 3.66 -7.51
N MET A 240 -20.02 3.99 -7.23
CA MET A 240 -19.45 4.08 -5.90
C MET A 240 -18.65 5.37 -5.73
N THR A 241 -18.82 6.05 -4.59
CA THR A 241 -18.05 7.27 -4.30
C THR A 241 -16.69 6.91 -3.71
N LEU A 242 -15.62 7.35 -4.35
CA LEU A 242 -14.28 7.37 -3.77
C LEU A 242 -14.13 8.61 -2.89
N LEU A 243 -13.67 8.41 -1.66
CA LEU A 243 -13.45 9.49 -0.68
C LEU A 243 -11.96 9.88 -0.66
N PRO A 244 -11.63 11.17 -0.39
CA PRO A 244 -10.25 11.54 -0.10
C PRO A 244 -9.69 10.68 1.04
N GLY A 245 -8.49 10.13 0.89
CA GLY A 245 -7.90 9.19 1.84
C GLY A 245 -8.33 7.73 1.66
N ALA A 246 -9.20 7.39 0.68
CA ALA A 246 -9.41 6.01 0.27
C ALA A 246 -8.16 5.46 -0.43
N VAL A 247 -7.93 4.15 -0.31
CA VAL A 247 -6.76 3.46 -0.85
C VAL A 247 -7.19 2.38 -1.85
N ILE A 248 -6.54 2.36 -3.01
CA ILE A 248 -6.67 1.30 -4.02
C ILE A 248 -5.34 0.56 -4.11
N ALA A 249 -5.33 -0.73 -3.79
CA ALA A 249 -4.23 -1.66 -4.04
C ALA A 249 -4.39 -2.19 -5.47
N THR A 250 -3.37 -1.97 -6.32
CA THR A 250 -3.54 -2.03 -7.79
C THR A 250 -3.33 -3.41 -8.40
N GLY A 251 -3.08 -4.42 -7.58
CA GLY A 251 -2.72 -5.77 -8.02
C GLY A 251 -1.23 -6.02 -8.04
N THR A 252 -0.86 -7.28 -8.03
CA THR A 252 0.52 -7.78 -7.90
C THR A 252 1.02 -8.40 -9.21
N PRO A 253 2.34 -8.31 -9.52
CA PRO A 253 2.97 -9.05 -10.60
C PRO A 253 3.09 -10.55 -10.28
N ASP A 254 3.57 -11.33 -11.24
CA ASP A 254 3.89 -12.76 -11.09
C ASP A 254 4.97 -13.02 -10.02
N GLY A 255 5.06 -14.28 -9.57
CA GLY A 255 6.03 -14.74 -8.58
C GLY A 255 5.47 -14.86 -7.16
N VAL A 256 4.14 -14.89 -7.00
CA VAL A 256 3.49 -15.19 -5.72
C VAL A 256 3.81 -16.61 -5.25
N GLY A 257 3.79 -16.80 -3.93
CA GLY A 257 4.26 -18.06 -3.33
C GLY A 257 3.42 -19.28 -3.70
N PHE A 258 2.09 -19.14 -3.71
CA PHE A 258 1.21 -20.28 -4.00
C PHE A 258 1.28 -20.80 -5.44
N ALA A 259 1.71 -19.96 -6.40
CA ALA A 259 1.88 -20.33 -7.81
C ALA A 259 3.24 -20.99 -8.11
N ARG A 260 4.17 -21.04 -7.16
CA ARG A 260 5.49 -21.64 -7.31
C ARG A 260 5.40 -23.17 -7.33
N THR A 261 6.44 -23.80 -7.87
CA THR A 261 6.55 -25.27 -7.90
C THR A 261 7.87 -25.72 -7.25
N PRO A 262 7.83 -26.28 -6.02
CA PRO A 262 6.65 -26.41 -5.15
C PRO A 262 6.15 -25.06 -4.61
N PRO A 263 4.89 -24.96 -4.14
CA PRO A 263 4.38 -23.75 -3.49
C PRO A 263 5.20 -23.34 -2.26
N GLU A 264 5.39 -22.03 -2.09
CA GLU A 264 6.13 -21.45 -0.98
C GLU A 264 5.21 -20.56 -0.14
N PHE A 265 5.31 -20.63 1.18
CA PHE A 265 4.52 -19.82 2.11
C PHE A 265 5.40 -19.25 3.21
N LEU A 266 5.00 -18.08 3.71
CA LEU A 266 5.67 -17.40 4.80
C LEU A 266 5.50 -18.15 6.12
N LYS A 267 6.55 -18.15 6.92
CA LYS A 267 6.59 -18.79 8.25
C LYS A 267 7.33 -17.91 9.26
N PRO A 268 7.10 -18.10 10.55
CA PRO A 268 7.82 -17.36 11.58
C PRO A 268 9.35 -17.43 11.38
N GLY A 269 9.99 -16.27 11.45
CA GLY A 269 11.41 -16.07 11.19
C GLY A 269 11.73 -15.49 9.82
N ASP A 270 10.80 -15.56 8.84
CA ASP A 270 11.01 -14.94 7.53
C ASP A 270 10.97 -13.41 7.63
N VAL A 271 11.72 -12.76 6.74
CA VAL A 271 11.74 -11.31 6.57
C VAL A 271 11.36 -10.98 5.13
N MET A 272 10.34 -10.15 4.96
CA MET A 272 9.92 -9.62 3.67
C MET A 272 10.48 -8.22 3.46
N GLU A 273 11.00 -7.95 2.28
CA GLU A 273 11.32 -6.62 1.77
C GLU A 273 10.45 -6.38 0.54
N THR A 274 9.58 -5.37 0.62
CA THR A 274 8.59 -5.04 -0.41
C THR A 274 8.85 -3.64 -0.93
N GLU A 275 9.27 -3.50 -2.18
CA GLU A 275 9.78 -2.25 -2.74
C GLU A 275 9.00 -1.83 -3.98
N VAL A 276 8.73 -0.54 -4.09
CA VAL A 276 8.28 0.12 -5.33
C VAL A 276 9.22 1.26 -5.65
N GLU A 277 9.75 1.25 -6.88
CA GLU A 277 10.70 2.24 -7.38
C GLU A 277 10.18 3.68 -7.21
N GLY A 278 11.06 4.58 -6.76
CA GLY A 278 10.72 6.00 -6.54
C GLY A 278 9.90 6.27 -5.27
N ILE A 279 9.33 5.23 -4.66
CA ILE A 279 8.55 5.35 -3.43
C ILE A 279 9.40 4.95 -2.23
N GLY A 280 9.80 3.69 -2.13
CA GLY A 280 10.59 3.16 -1.02
C GLY A 280 10.28 1.69 -0.75
N ALA A 281 10.65 1.21 0.44
CA ALA A 281 10.51 -0.18 0.81
C ALA A 281 9.89 -0.36 2.20
N LEU A 282 9.16 -1.46 2.35
CA LEU A 282 8.66 -1.99 3.63
C LEU A 282 9.56 -3.16 4.03
N THR A 283 9.82 -3.30 5.32
CA THR A 283 10.58 -4.46 5.85
C THR A 283 9.81 -5.04 7.02
N ASN A 284 9.21 -6.20 6.82
CA ASN A 284 8.34 -6.82 7.81
C ASN A 284 8.84 -8.23 8.15
N ARG A 285 8.96 -8.51 9.45
CA ARG A 285 9.29 -9.84 9.95
C ARG A 285 8.02 -10.61 10.22
N ILE A 286 8.01 -11.88 9.84
CA ILE A 286 6.94 -12.83 10.21
C ILE A 286 7.26 -13.40 11.59
N VAL A 287 6.32 -13.31 12.50
CA VAL A 287 6.43 -13.84 13.86
C VAL A 287 5.29 -14.80 14.17
N ALA A 288 5.53 -15.75 15.07
CA ALA A 288 4.45 -16.60 15.56
C ALA A 288 3.44 -15.76 16.39
N ALA A 289 2.16 -15.95 16.14
CA ALA A 289 1.14 -15.35 16.97
C ALA A 289 1.29 -15.86 18.43
N LYS A 290 1.06 -14.96 19.39
CA LYS A 290 1.03 -15.36 20.81
C LYS A 290 -0.12 -16.32 21.02
N ALA A 291 0.12 -17.40 21.80
CA ALA A 291 -0.95 -18.31 22.20
C ALA A 291 -2.12 -17.50 22.79
N ARG A 292 -3.33 -17.79 22.33
CA ARG A 292 -4.53 -17.21 22.93
C ARG A 292 -4.64 -17.72 24.36
N ALA A 293 -4.70 -16.80 25.31
CA ALA A 293 -4.92 -17.13 26.72
C ALA A 293 -6.34 -17.68 26.94
#